data_bed3d93a89d6b94f1143743c81d81deb
#
_entry.id   bed3d93a89d6b94f1143743c81d81deb
#
_cell.length_a   1.000
_cell.length_b   1.000
_cell.length_c   1.000
_cell.angle_alpha   90.00
_cell.angle_beta   90.00
_cell.angle_gamma   90.00
#
_symmetry.space_group_name_H-M   'P 1'
#
loop_
_entity.id
_entity.type
_entity.pdbx_description
1 polymer ?
#
loop_
_entity_poly.entity_id
_entity_poly.type
_entity_poly.pdbx_seq_one_letter_code
_entity_poly.pdbx_strand_id
1 'polypeptide(L)'
;ILQENSCYMEIEHFYPKSLYPEKVVEWGNMLPVCKVCNSKKGDIDPNKVALINPLIDEPSEHITFHHFQCSPLDEKGKNSIIYYDLNNLQQFQKPRFTQIQKNEEELERLAVEIEEGITDSAQVRLTNRLKVILQTGQKTEPYSVCISLAITNDKHYREIKAYLKRKEAWNRGLETLDEGLTCNKAYKTGEEKE
;
A
#
# COMPACT_ATOMS: atom_id res chain seq x y z
N ILE A 1 -9.98 -7.34 0.10
CA ILE A 1 -8.60 -7.07 -0.40
C ILE A 1 -7.92 -8.31 -0.99
N LEU A 2 -8.38 -9.53 -0.76
CA LEU A 2 -7.60 -10.73 -1.06
C LEU A 2 -8.37 -11.82 -1.83
N GLN A 3 -9.44 -11.48 -2.54
CA GLN A 3 -10.21 -12.49 -3.28
C GLN A 3 -9.52 -13.00 -4.55
N GLU A 4 -8.54 -12.28 -5.11
CA GLU A 4 -7.89 -12.69 -6.36
C GLU A 4 -6.61 -13.54 -6.17
N ASN A 5 -6.03 -13.57 -4.96
CA ASN A 5 -4.81 -14.33 -4.66
C ASN A 5 -5.07 -15.53 -3.75
N SER A 6 -5.96 -16.46 -4.12
CA SER A 6 -6.13 -17.81 -3.53
C SER A 6 -5.86 -17.97 -1.99
N CYS A 7 -5.81 -16.89 -1.23
CA CYS A 7 -5.66 -16.89 0.21
C CYS A 7 -7.01 -16.70 0.88
N TYR A 8 -7.54 -17.77 1.42
CA TYR A 8 -8.73 -17.71 2.26
C TYR A 8 -8.47 -16.82 3.48
N MET A 9 -9.47 -15.99 3.82
CA MET A 9 -9.44 -15.20 5.04
C MET A 9 -9.80 -16.10 6.23
N GLU A 10 -9.01 -16.00 7.28
CA GLU A 10 -9.20 -16.72 8.55
C GLU A 10 -9.34 -15.71 9.69
N ILE A 11 -9.89 -16.15 10.81
CA ILE A 11 -9.88 -15.38 12.05
C ILE A 11 -8.66 -15.79 12.85
N GLU A 12 -7.74 -14.84 13.02
CA GLU A 12 -6.56 -14.93 13.86
C GLU A 12 -6.85 -14.38 15.25
N HIS A 13 -6.30 -15.02 16.28
CA HIS A 13 -6.30 -14.50 17.65
C HIS A 13 -4.97 -13.80 17.89
N PHE A 14 -4.95 -12.48 18.07
CA PHE A 14 -3.74 -11.71 18.33
C PHE A 14 -2.98 -12.31 19.54
N TYR A 15 -3.69 -12.54 20.63
CA TYR A 15 -3.24 -13.39 21.75
C TYR A 15 -3.64 -14.84 21.47
N PRO A 16 -2.67 -15.77 21.24
CA PRO A 16 -2.97 -17.13 20.80
C PRO A 16 -3.87 -17.89 21.77
N LYS A 17 -4.83 -18.67 21.23
CA LYS A 17 -5.78 -19.48 22.03
C LYS A 17 -5.09 -20.47 22.96
N SER A 18 -3.96 -21.02 22.53
CA SER A 18 -3.18 -21.98 23.29
C SER A 18 -2.58 -21.38 24.57
N LEU A 19 -2.30 -20.07 24.56
CA LEU A 19 -1.70 -19.35 25.69
C LEU A 19 -2.73 -18.53 26.47
N TYR A 20 -3.79 -18.08 25.83
CA TYR A 20 -4.81 -17.17 26.36
C TYR A 20 -6.23 -17.68 26.09
N PRO A 21 -6.62 -18.83 26.66
CA PRO A 21 -7.94 -19.44 26.41
C PRO A 21 -9.09 -18.53 26.87
N GLU A 22 -8.87 -17.68 27.86
CA GLU A 22 -9.85 -16.68 28.34
C GLU A 22 -10.15 -15.58 27.30
N LYS A 23 -9.25 -15.34 26.35
CA LYS A 23 -9.39 -14.32 25.31
C LYS A 23 -9.99 -14.81 23.98
N VAL A 24 -10.40 -16.07 23.92
CA VAL A 24 -10.85 -16.71 22.67
C VAL A 24 -12.10 -16.04 22.09
N VAL A 25 -13.00 -15.55 22.95
CA VAL A 25 -14.25 -14.89 22.56
C VAL A 25 -14.18 -13.37 22.66
N GLU A 26 -13.02 -12.81 22.98
CA GLU A 26 -12.83 -11.37 23.01
C GLU A 26 -12.79 -10.80 21.59
N TRP A 27 -13.74 -9.94 21.23
CA TRP A 27 -13.81 -9.33 19.90
C TRP A 27 -12.53 -8.55 19.52
N GLY A 28 -11.95 -7.83 20.49
CA GLY A 28 -10.69 -7.10 20.32
C GLY A 28 -9.45 -7.99 20.17
N ASN A 29 -9.60 -9.32 20.29
CA ASN A 29 -8.54 -10.30 20.06
C ASN A 29 -8.64 -10.97 18.68
N MET A 30 -9.70 -10.72 17.92
CA MET A 30 -9.98 -11.39 16.65
C MET A 30 -9.61 -10.48 15.47
N LEU A 31 -8.72 -10.94 14.60
CA LEU A 31 -8.25 -10.23 13.42
C LEU A 31 -8.57 -11.01 12.15
N PRO A 32 -9.13 -10.36 11.11
CA PRO A 32 -9.22 -10.96 9.79
C PRO A 32 -7.85 -10.98 9.12
N VAL A 33 -7.28 -12.15 8.89
CA VAL A 33 -5.96 -12.31 8.28
C VAL A 33 -5.99 -13.36 7.18
N CYS A 34 -5.03 -13.30 6.26
CA CYS A 34 -4.86 -14.37 5.29
C CYS A 34 -4.23 -15.60 5.95
N LYS A 35 -4.55 -16.79 5.42
CA LYS A 35 -4.04 -18.07 5.93
C LYS A 35 -2.52 -18.10 6.08
N VAL A 36 -1.77 -17.49 5.16
CA VAL A 36 -0.30 -17.49 5.22
C VAL A 36 0.19 -16.70 6.42
N CYS A 37 -0.31 -15.48 6.64
CA CYS A 37 0.06 -14.66 7.79
C CYS A 37 -0.34 -15.35 9.10
N ASN A 38 -1.55 -15.96 9.14
CA ASN A 38 -2.00 -16.71 10.30
C ASN A 38 -1.06 -17.87 10.64
N SER A 39 -0.75 -18.70 9.64
CA SER A 39 0.16 -19.84 9.81
C SER A 39 1.59 -19.41 10.21
N LYS A 40 2.07 -18.25 9.72
CA LYS A 40 3.41 -17.74 10.02
C LYS A 40 3.51 -17.20 11.44
N LYS A 41 2.51 -16.44 11.89
CA LYS A 41 2.47 -15.96 13.28
C LYS A 41 2.36 -17.12 14.26
N GLY A 42 1.47 -18.09 13.99
CA GLY A 42 1.26 -19.24 14.88
C GLY A 42 0.97 -18.81 16.32
N ASP A 43 1.59 -19.51 17.29
CA ASP A 43 1.39 -19.27 18.72
C ASP A 43 2.40 -18.26 19.33
N ILE A 44 2.89 -17.31 18.53
CA ILE A 44 3.79 -16.27 19.06
C ILE A 44 3.05 -15.43 20.09
N ASP A 45 3.66 -15.32 21.27
CA ASP A 45 3.14 -14.56 22.40
C ASP A 45 3.46 -13.04 22.25
N PRO A 46 2.44 -12.19 22.03
CA PRO A 46 2.65 -10.75 21.87
C PRO A 46 3.20 -10.05 23.13
N ASN A 47 3.10 -10.67 24.29
CA ASN A 47 3.71 -10.16 25.54
C ASN A 47 5.23 -10.42 25.60
N LYS A 48 5.73 -11.36 24.80
CA LYS A 48 7.17 -11.67 24.72
C LYS A 48 7.83 -11.08 23.48
N VAL A 49 7.05 -10.99 22.38
CA VAL A 49 7.51 -10.47 21.11
C VAL A 49 6.56 -9.34 20.70
N ALA A 50 7.02 -8.11 20.77
CA ALA A 50 6.21 -6.97 20.38
C ALA A 50 5.80 -7.08 18.91
N LEU A 51 4.50 -7.16 18.66
CA LEU A 51 3.87 -7.20 17.33
C LEU A 51 2.89 -6.04 17.16
N ILE A 52 2.73 -5.57 15.92
CA ILE A 52 1.70 -4.57 15.59
C ILE A 52 0.33 -5.23 15.72
N ASN A 53 -0.52 -4.64 16.56
CA ASN A 53 -1.95 -4.96 16.61
C ASN A 53 -2.72 -3.88 15.84
N PRO A 54 -3.24 -4.16 14.64
CA PRO A 54 -3.88 -3.15 13.80
C PRO A 54 -5.20 -2.58 14.37
N LEU A 55 -5.70 -3.11 15.49
CA LEU A 55 -6.88 -2.59 16.19
C LEU A 55 -6.54 -1.42 17.14
N ILE A 56 -5.29 -1.32 17.58
CA ILE A 56 -4.86 -0.35 18.60
C ILE A 56 -3.60 0.43 18.21
N ASP A 57 -2.78 -0.12 17.33
CA ASP A 57 -1.55 0.51 16.84
C ASP A 57 -1.80 1.18 15.49
N GLU A 58 -1.09 2.26 15.22
CA GLU A 58 -1.02 2.87 13.88
C GLU A 58 0.18 2.26 13.12
N PRO A 59 -0.04 1.40 12.10
CA PRO A 59 1.05 0.70 11.44
C PRO A 59 2.12 1.62 10.83
N SER A 60 1.77 2.85 10.42
CA SER A 60 2.68 3.84 9.85
C SER A 60 3.74 4.34 10.85
N GLU A 61 3.54 4.17 12.14
CA GLU A 61 4.53 4.49 13.17
C GLU A 61 5.62 3.42 13.30
N HIS A 62 5.36 2.21 12.81
CA HIS A 62 6.21 1.04 13.01
C HIS A 62 6.85 0.50 11.73
N ILE A 63 6.18 0.69 10.58
CA ILE A 63 6.66 0.21 9.28
C ILE A 63 6.55 1.30 8.21
N THR A 64 7.42 1.21 7.22
CA THR A 64 7.36 2.02 5.99
C THR A 64 7.57 1.13 4.77
N PHE A 65 7.67 1.73 3.58
CA PHE A 65 7.94 1.02 2.35
C PHE A 65 9.11 1.67 1.59
N HIS A 66 10.03 0.82 1.15
CA HIS A 66 11.00 1.14 0.10
C HIS A 66 10.57 0.42 -1.16
N HIS A 67 10.05 1.16 -2.13
CA HIS A 67 9.39 0.61 -3.31
C HIS A 67 8.31 -0.42 -2.90
N PHE A 68 8.54 -1.70 -3.16
CA PHE A 68 7.61 -2.79 -2.89
C PHE A 68 7.89 -3.56 -1.58
N GLN A 69 8.94 -3.21 -0.84
CA GLN A 69 9.35 -3.90 0.38
C GLN A 69 8.94 -3.12 1.64
N CYS A 70 8.40 -3.84 2.63
CA CYS A 70 8.22 -3.29 3.96
C CYS A 70 9.57 -3.13 4.66
N SER A 71 9.78 -1.98 5.29
CA SER A 71 10.95 -1.66 6.10
C SER A 71 10.52 -1.28 7.52
N PRO A 72 11.22 -1.75 8.56
CA PRO A 72 10.88 -1.44 9.93
C PRO A 72 11.32 -0.03 10.31
N LEU A 73 10.53 0.65 11.12
CA LEU A 73 10.89 1.90 11.77
C LEU A 73 11.34 1.66 13.22
N ASP A 74 10.92 0.54 13.82
CA ASP A 74 11.26 0.13 15.18
C ASP A 74 11.28 -1.41 15.33
N GLU A 75 11.50 -1.89 16.55
CA GLU A 75 11.54 -3.32 16.87
C GLU A 75 10.16 -4.00 16.69
N LYS A 76 9.06 -3.30 16.99
CA LYS A 76 7.71 -3.81 16.78
C LYS A 76 7.41 -4.01 15.30
N GLY A 77 7.81 -3.06 14.46
CA GLY A 77 7.71 -3.16 13.00
C GLY A 77 8.57 -4.29 12.46
N LYS A 78 9.83 -4.41 12.93
CA LYS A 78 10.74 -5.49 12.53
C LYS A 78 10.16 -6.87 12.83
N ASN A 79 9.68 -7.08 14.04
CA ASN A 79 9.06 -8.33 14.44
C ASN A 79 7.84 -8.65 13.60
N SER A 80 6.95 -7.65 13.36
CA SER A 80 5.76 -7.85 12.56
C SER A 80 6.09 -8.21 11.11
N ILE A 81 7.10 -7.59 10.50
CA ILE A 81 7.57 -7.95 9.15
C ILE A 81 8.02 -9.40 9.10
N ILE A 82 8.79 -9.85 10.10
CA ILE A 82 9.32 -11.20 10.16
C ILE A 82 8.21 -12.23 10.42
N TYR A 83 7.44 -12.03 11.47
CA TYR A 83 6.51 -13.05 11.95
C TYR A 83 5.19 -13.13 11.15
N TYR A 84 4.77 -12.05 10.49
CA TYR A 84 3.68 -12.10 9.49
C TYR A 84 4.19 -12.34 8.07
N ASP A 85 5.51 -12.44 7.87
CA ASP A 85 6.15 -12.64 6.56
C ASP A 85 5.72 -11.59 5.52
N LEU A 86 5.66 -10.30 5.95
CA LEU A 86 5.13 -9.21 5.14
C LEU A 86 5.97 -8.92 3.89
N ASN A 87 7.18 -9.46 3.81
CA ASN A 87 8.07 -9.44 2.65
C ASN A 87 8.13 -10.80 1.93
N ASN A 88 7.10 -11.65 2.06
CA ASN A 88 7.02 -12.86 1.26
C ASN A 88 7.10 -12.55 -0.23
N LEU A 89 8.07 -13.17 -0.92
CA LEU A 89 8.37 -12.86 -2.31
C LEU A 89 7.17 -13.07 -3.25
N GLN A 90 6.52 -14.23 -3.12
CA GLN A 90 5.43 -14.60 -4.04
C GLN A 90 4.12 -13.89 -3.69
N GLN A 91 3.84 -13.76 -2.40
CA GLN A 91 2.53 -13.29 -1.93
C GLN A 91 2.43 -11.76 -1.88
N PHE A 92 3.51 -11.07 -1.55
CA PHE A 92 3.49 -9.63 -1.31
C PHE A 92 4.46 -8.86 -2.20
N GLN A 93 5.73 -9.25 -2.28
CA GLN A 93 6.71 -8.46 -3.02
C GLN A 93 6.43 -8.46 -4.52
N LYS A 94 6.22 -9.62 -5.12
CA LYS A 94 5.99 -9.75 -6.56
C LYS A 94 4.72 -9.02 -7.02
N PRO A 95 3.54 -9.18 -6.38
CA PRO A 95 2.35 -8.40 -6.74
C PRO A 95 2.52 -6.89 -6.59
N ARG A 96 3.15 -6.43 -5.50
CA ARG A 96 3.46 -4.99 -5.29
C ARG A 96 4.36 -4.46 -6.39
N PHE A 97 5.47 -5.15 -6.65
CA PHE A 97 6.43 -4.80 -7.71
C PHE A 97 5.74 -4.72 -9.09
N THR A 98 4.97 -5.74 -9.45
CA THR A 98 4.29 -5.79 -10.75
C THR A 98 3.32 -4.62 -10.93
N GLN A 99 2.56 -4.26 -9.88
CA GLN A 99 1.63 -3.14 -9.97
C GLN A 99 2.35 -1.79 -10.02
N ILE A 100 3.42 -1.61 -9.24
CA ILE A 100 4.25 -0.39 -9.27
C ILE A 100 4.87 -0.23 -10.65
N GLN A 101 5.56 -1.24 -11.16
CA GLN A 101 6.19 -1.22 -12.47
C GLN A 101 5.19 -0.86 -13.60
N LYS A 102 4.01 -1.48 -13.58
CA LYS A 102 2.95 -1.17 -14.55
C LYS A 102 2.54 0.30 -14.51
N ASN A 103 2.42 0.88 -13.31
CA ASN A 103 2.06 2.27 -13.16
C ASN A 103 3.20 3.20 -13.63
N GLU A 104 4.45 2.91 -13.28
CA GLU A 104 5.64 3.68 -13.70
C GLU A 104 5.79 3.70 -15.22
N GLU A 105 5.70 2.53 -15.88
CA GLU A 105 5.74 2.41 -17.33
C GLU A 105 4.61 3.21 -18.01
N GLU A 106 3.43 3.23 -17.43
CA GLU A 106 2.30 3.97 -17.99
C GLU A 106 2.44 5.47 -17.75
N LEU A 107 2.94 5.90 -16.59
CA LEU A 107 3.25 7.31 -16.31
C LEU A 107 4.32 7.85 -17.26
N GLU A 108 5.37 7.07 -17.52
CA GLU A 108 6.42 7.42 -18.50
C GLU A 108 5.82 7.62 -19.89
N ARG A 109 4.96 6.69 -20.36
CA ARG A 109 4.28 6.81 -21.66
C ARG A 109 3.42 8.07 -21.74
N LEU A 110 2.67 8.39 -20.67
CA LEU A 110 1.85 9.61 -20.63
C LEU A 110 2.72 10.89 -20.68
N ALA A 111 3.87 10.89 -20.02
CA ALA A 111 4.80 12.01 -20.05
C ALA A 111 5.38 12.21 -21.45
N VAL A 112 5.80 11.15 -22.11
CA VAL A 112 6.30 11.20 -23.52
C VAL A 112 5.23 11.72 -24.46
N GLU A 113 3.98 11.24 -24.37
CA GLU A 113 2.87 11.76 -25.19
C GLU A 113 2.67 13.27 -25.02
N ILE A 114 2.84 13.79 -23.80
CA ILE A 114 2.77 15.23 -23.52
C ILE A 114 3.91 16.00 -24.21
N GLU A 115 5.14 15.47 -24.16
CA GLU A 115 6.33 16.09 -24.77
C GLU A 115 6.23 16.15 -26.30
N GLU A 116 5.68 15.10 -26.92
CA GLU A 116 5.45 15.05 -28.37
C GLU A 116 4.32 15.98 -28.84
N GLY A 117 3.52 16.48 -27.91
CA GLY A 117 2.37 17.35 -28.16
C GLY A 117 1.07 16.58 -28.38
N ILE A 118 0.07 16.93 -27.60
CA ILE A 118 -1.23 16.25 -27.62
C ILE A 118 -2.36 17.17 -28.08
N THR A 119 -3.33 16.60 -28.79
CA THR A 119 -4.59 17.25 -29.16
C THR A 119 -5.57 17.22 -27.96
N ASP A 120 -6.63 18.03 -28.00
CA ASP A 120 -7.65 18.05 -26.94
C ASP A 120 -8.29 16.69 -26.74
N SER A 121 -8.55 15.94 -27.82
CA SER A 121 -9.09 14.59 -27.72
C SER A 121 -8.11 13.60 -27.08
N ALA A 122 -6.80 13.73 -27.34
CA ALA A 122 -5.77 12.95 -26.69
C ALA A 122 -5.63 13.30 -25.21
N GLN A 123 -5.79 14.58 -24.84
CA GLN A 123 -5.78 15.03 -23.44
C GLN A 123 -6.91 14.38 -22.62
N VAL A 124 -8.10 14.18 -23.17
CA VAL A 124 -9.20 13.47 -22.49
C VAL A 124 -8.81 12.00 -22.24
N ARG A 125 -8.22 11.32 -23.23
CA ARG A 125 -7.75 9.92 -23.06
C ARG A 125 -6.65 9.83 -22.02
N LEU A 126 -5.68 10.72 -22.05
CA LEU A 126 -4.60 10.81 -21.07
C LEU A 126 -5.15 10.98 -19.65
N THR A 127 -6.11 11.90 -19.46
CA THR A 127 -6.79 12.12 -18.18
C THR A 127 -7.45 10.84 -17.65
N ASN A 128 -8.11 10.08 -18.51
CA ASN A 128 -8.77 8.83 -18.12
C ASN A 128 -7.75 7.73 -17.74
N ARG A 129 -6.65 7.61 -18.49
CA ARG A 129 -5.56 6.67 -18.16
C ARG A 129 -4.91 7.04 -16.82
N LEU A 130 -4.65 8.32 -16.58
CA LEU A 130 -4.14 8.79 -15.29
C LEU A 130 -5.08 8.45 -14.14
N LYS A 131 -6.40 8.61 -14.30
CA LYS A 131 -7.38 8.20 -13.27
C LYS A 131 -7.27 6.71 -12.91
N VAL A 132 -7.07 5.85 -13.90
CA VAL A 132 -6.89 4.40 -13.68
C VAL A 132 -5.64 4.14 -12.82
N ILE A 133 -4.54 4.84 -13.09
CA ILE A 133 -3.31 4.74 -12.26
C ILE A 133 -3.60 5.19 -10.82
N LEU A 134 -4.19 6.39 -10.64
CA LEU A 134 -4.48 6.93 -9.31
C LEU A 134 -5.47 6.06 -8.52
N GLN A 135 -6.38 5.36 -9.22
CA GLN A 135 -7.31 4.42 -8.60
C GLN A 135 -6.57 3.28 -7.89
N THR A 136 -5.47 2.77 -8.45
CA THR A 136 -4.70 1.66 -7.85
C THR A 136 -4.08 2.00 -6.50
N GLY A 137 -3.86 3.27 -6.20
CA GLY A 137 -3.31 3.75 -4.92
C GLY A 137 -4.39 4.12 -3.89
N GLN A 138 -5.69 3.95 -4.18
CA GLN A 138 -6.75 4.31 -3.24
C GLN A 138 -6.82 3.33 -2.06
N LYS A 139 -7.25 3.82 -0.89
CA LYS A 139 -7.29 3.06 0.38
C LYS A 139 -8.04 1.73 0.28
N THR A 140 -9.00 1.61 -0.64
CA THR A 140 -9.80 0.40 -0.88
C THR A 140 -9.08 -0.65 -1.71
N GLU A 141 -8.01 -0.27 -2.39
CA GLU A 141 -7.28 -1.15 -3.31
C GLU A 141 -6.18 -1.96 -2.60
N PRO A 142 -5.84 -3.15 -3.13
CA PRO A 142 -4.74 -3.95 -2.62
C PRO A 142 -3.41 -3.19 -2.68
N TYR A 143 -2.59 -3.33 -1.64
CA TYR A 143 -1.25 -2.72 -1.56
C TYR A 143 -1.22 -1.18 -1.66
N SER A 144 -2.35 -0.53 -1.41
CA SER A 144 -2.56 0.91 -1.62
C SER A 144 -1.46 1.80 -1.07
N VAL A 145 -0.90 1.50 0.09
CA VAL A 145 0.15 2.33 0.71
C VAL A 145 1.40 2.38 -0.15
N CYS A 146 2.00 1.24 -0.50
CA CYS A 146 3.24 1.23 -1.29
C CYS A 146 3.01 1.75 -2.72
N ILE A 147 1.85 1.47 -3.33
CA ILE A 147 1.48 1.99 -4.65
C ILE A 147 1.28 3.51 -4.61
N SER A 148 0.59 4.02 -3.61
CA SER A 148 0.39 5.46 -3.41
C SER A 148 1.74 6.19 -3.23
N LEU A 149 2.65 5.65 -2.43
CA LEU A 149 4.00 6.18 -2.25
C LEU A 149 4.80 6.17 -3.57
N ALA A 150 4.74 5.09 -4.34
CA ALA A 150 5.40 5.00 -5.64
C ALA A 150 4.86 6.08 -6.60
N ILE A 151 3.53 6.22 -6.73
CA ILE A 151 2.91 7.24 -7.61
C ILE A 151 3.31 8.65 -7.17
N THR A 152 3.20 8.99 -5.88
CA THR A 152 3.47 10.35 -5.39
C THR A 152 4.92 10.76 -5.50
N ASN A 153 5.86 9.79 -5.46
CA ASN A 153 7.29 10.02 -5.62
C ASN A 153 7.75 9.95 -7.08
N ASP A 154 6.90 9.49 -8.00
CA ASP A 154 7.23 9.41 -9.42
C ASP A 154 7.39 10.80 -10.06
N LYS A 155 8.48 11.01 -10.82
CA LYS A 155 8.76 12.28 -11.47
C LYS A 155 7.75 12.60 -12.57
N HIS A 156 7.39 11.59 -13.38
CA HIS A 156 6.46 11.76 -14.49
C HIS A 156 5.05 12.08 -14.00
N TYR A 157 4.62 11.48 -12.86
CA TYR A 157 3.37 11.87 -12.23
C TYR A 157 3.34 13.36 -11.88
N ARG A 158 4.41 13.89 -11.28
CA ARG A 158 4.51 15.32 -10.93
C ARG A 158 4.49 16.22 -12.18
N GLU A 159 5.19 15.83 -13.24
CA GLU A 159 5.22 16.52 -14.53
C GLU A 159 3.84 16.55 -15.19
N ILE A 160 3.16 15.39 -15.28
CA ILE A 160 1.79 15.26 -15.84
C ILE A 160 0.80 16.11 -15.04
N LYS A 161 0.85 16.05 -13.71
CA LYS A 161 0.00 16.85 -12.83
C LYS A 161 0.19 18.35 -13.06
N ALA A 162 1.44 18.81 -13.13
CA ALA A 162 1.77 20.21 -13.41
C ALA A 162 1.27 20.63 -14.80
N TYR A 163 1.45 19.78 -15.82
CA TYR A 163 0.96 20.03 -17.18
C TYR A 163 -0.56 20.20 -17.20
N LEU A 164 -1.31 19.24 -16.63
CA LEU A 164 -2.77 19.27 -16.60
C LEU A 164 -3.32 20.47 -15.82
N LYS A 165 -2.69 20.86 -14.72
CA LYS A 165 -3.05 22.08 -13.97
C LYS A 165 -2.84 23.33 -14.83
N ARG A 166 -1.70 23.46 -15.54
CA ARG A 166 -1.43 24.60 -16.43
C ARG A 166 -2.40 24.68 -17.61
N LYS A 167 -2.92 23.53 -18.07
CA LYS A 167 -3.90 23.43 -19.17
C LYS A 167 -5.36 23.51 -18.69
N GLU A 168 -5.60 23.79 -17.41
CA GLU A 168 -6.93 23.79 -16.79
C GLU A 168 -7.72 22.48 -16.95
N ALA A 169 -7.00 21.37 -17.19
CA ALA A 169 -7.54 20.03 -17.41
C ALA A 169 -7.52 19.15 -16.15
N TRP A 170 -6.93 19.65 -15.06
CA TRP A 170 -6.95 18.98 -13.76
C TRP A 170 -8.33 19.13 -13.12
N ASN A 171 -9.22 18.17 -13.38
CA ASN A 171 -10.60 18.22 -12.95
C ASN A 171 -10.83 17.65 -11.54
N ARG A 172 -12.05 17.87 -10.99
CA ARG A 172 -12.42 17.41 -9.65
C ARG A 172 -12.21 15.90 -9.45
N GLY A 173 -12.41 15.06 -10.47
CA GLY A 173 -12.21 13.62 -10.37
C GLY A 173 -10.73 13.25 -10.16
N LEU A 174 -9.79 13.96 -10.81
CA LEU A 174 -8.36 13.80 -10.57
C LEU A 174 -7.96 14.34 -9.19
N GLU A 175 -8.51 15.48 -8.78
CA GLU A 175 -8.24 16.06 -7.46
C GLU A 175 -8.67 15.10 -6.33
N THR A 176 -9.87 14.54 -6.40
CA THR A 176 -10.35 13.57 -5.41
C THR A 176 -9.45 12.32 -5.32
N LEU A 177 -9.00 11.80 -6.48
CA LEU A 177 -8.11 10.64 -6.50
C LEU A 177 -6.71 10.97 -5.97
N ASP A 178 -6.18 12.14 -6.29
CA ASP A 178 -4.90 12.63 -5.77
C ASP A 178 -4.94 12.84 -4.25
N GLU A 179 -6.01 13.45 -3.74
CA GLU A 179 -6.25 13.58 -2.30
C GLU A 179 -6.34 12.21 -1.61
N GLY A 180 -6.97 11.23 -2.27
CA GLY A 180 -7.05 9.86 -1.79
C GLY A 180 -5.69 9.17 -1.63
N LEU A 181 -4.70 9.50 -2.46
CA LEU A 181 -3.32 9.03 -2.29
C LEU A 181 -2.67 9.60 -1.03
N THR A 182 -3.03 10.81 -0.63
CA THR A 182 -2.43 11.50 0.52
C THR A 182 -2.83 10.89 1.87
N CYS A 183 -3.91 10.11 1.93
CA CYS A 183 -4.28 9.35 3.14
C CYS A 183 -3.18 8.36 3.59
N ASN A 184 -2.22 8.08 2.71
CA ASN A 184 -1.05 7.25 3.00
C ASN A 184 0.20 8.07 3.36
N LYS A 185 0.12 9.40 3.49
CA LYS A 185 1.26 10.30 3.84
C LYS A 185 1.83 10.07 5.24
N ALA A 186 1.13 9.35 6.10
CA ALA A 186 1.67 8.94 7.39
C ALA A 186 2.89 8.01 7.23
N TYR A 187 2.95 7.27 6.12
CA TYR A 187 4.08 6.42 5.77
C TYR A 187 5.19 7.28 5.14
N LYS A 188 6.19 7.64 5.92
CA LYS A 188 7.37 8.37 5.42
C LYS A 188 8.18 7.46 4.50
N THR A 189 8.63 8.02 3.39
CA THR A 189 9.67 7.37 2.57
C THR A 189 10.96 7.35 3.36
N GLY A 190 11.67 6.22 3.39
CA GLY A 190 12.89 6.05 4.18
C GLY A 190 14.10 6.90 3.74
N GLU A 191 13.91 7.88 2.86
CA GLU A 191 14.96 8.76 2.34
C GLU A 191 15.14 10.07 3.14
N GLU A 192 14.31 10.32 4.17
CA GLU A 192 14.44 11.55 4.98
C GLU A 192 15.27 11.36 6.27
N LYS A 193 16.27 10.49 6.24
CA LYS A 193 17.29 10.39 7.31
C LYS A 193 18.68 10.48 6.70
N GLU A 194 19.10 11.68 6.34
CA GLU A 194 20.48 12.16 6.38
C GLU A 194 20.54 13.44 7.20
#